data_a704a1d9e0d6cdaed3742e0cb21e45e1
#
_entry.id   a704a1d9e0d6cdaed3742e0cb21e45e1
#
_cell.length_a   1.000
_cell.length_b   1.000
_cell.length_c   1.000
_cell.angle_alpha   90.00
_cell.angle_beta   90.00
_cell.angle_gamma   90.00
#
_symmetry.space_group_name_H-M   'P 1'
#
loop_
_entity.id
_entity.type
_entity.pdbx_description
1 polymer ?
#
loop_
_entity_poly.entity_id
_entity_poly.type
_entity_poly.pdbx_seq_one_letter_code
_entity_poly.pdbx_strand_id
1 'polypeptide(L)'
;MSNGFSPRVEVLPPPQIALWPELNQVPVHFALYGGTALALHLGHRESIDFDFFSVRALDPDYLLNTIPFLRGSRVLQKAANTLDVTVDRGGAIKVSFFGLPSLKRILQPVACPDNQLQVASLLDLAGTKVSVVQKRSELKDYLDVAAILADGRITLPMALSAGQAIYGSQFNPLISLKALSYFDDGNLQALPAQSRDLIVDAVRRVDLQRLPSVLPANWTPQRNGGGYRPGGMGI
;
A
#
# COMPACT_ATOMS: atom_id res chain seq x y z
N MET A 1 -1.89 20.91 12.58
CA MET A 1 -3.01 20.92 11.62
C MET A 1 -3.05 19.53 11.01
N SER A 2 -4.09 18.74 11.29
CA SER A 2 -4.24 17.41 10.70
C SER A 2 -4.40 17.59 9.18
N ASN A 3 -3.45 17.06 8.41
CA ASN A 3 -3.66 16.92 6.97
C ASN A 3 -4.95 16.14 6.77
N GLY A 4 -5.96 16.78 6.21
CA GLY A 4 -7.33 16.30 6.15
C GLY A 4 -7.53 15.05 5.29
N PHE A 5 -6.86 13.93 5.68
CA PHE A 5 -7.15 12.62 5.11
C PHE A 5 -8.50 12.14 5.65
N SER A 6 -9.44 11.98 4.75
CA SER A 6 -10.74 11.37 5.00
C SER A 6 -10.80 10.07 4.20
N PRO A 7 -10.71 8.90 4.85
CA PRO A 7 -10.75 7.63 4.13
C PRO A 7 -12.14 7.41 3.51
N ARG A 8 -12.16 6.97 2.27
CA ARG A 8 -13.40 6.62 1.55
C ARG A 8 -13.83 5.20 1.91
N VAL A 9 -14.33 5.04 3.15
CA VAL A 9 -14.71 3.72 3.69
C VAL A 9 -15.89 3.11 2.93
N GLU A 10 -16.71 3.94 2.30
CA GLU A 10 -17.87 3.52 1.49
C GLU A 10 -17.51 2.64 0.28
N VAL A 11 -16.24 2.63 -0.16
CA VAL A 11 -15.79 1.76 -1.26
C VAL A 11 -15.40 0.35 -0.80
N LEU A 12 -15.39 0.10 0.51
CA LEU A 12 -15.06 -1.22 1.04
C LEU A 12 -16.26 -2.17 0.92
N PRO A 13 -16.05 -3.45 0.56
CA PRO A 13 -17.09 -4.46 0.64
C PRO A 13 -17.67 -4.63 2.05
N PRO A 14 -18.92 -5.09 2.21
CA PRO A 14 -19.57 -5.20 3.52
C PRO A 14 -18.77 -5.96 4.58
N PRO A 15 -18.08 -7.08 4.31
CA PRO A 15 -17.24 -7.75 5.30
C PRO A 15 -16.10 -6.87 5.81
N GLN A 16 -15.45 -6.11 4.91
CA GLN A 16 -14.38 -5.18 5.28
C GLN A 16 -14.90 -4.00 6.10
N ILE A 17 -16.09 -3.48 5.79
CA ILE A 17 -16.76 -2.45 6.60
C ILE A 17 -17.02 -2.98 8.01
N ALA A 18 -17.43 -4.24 8.15
CA ALA A 18 -17.66 -4.87 9.44
C ALA A 18 -16.35 -5.03 10.26
N LEU A 19 -15.22 -5.31 9.59
CA LEU A 19 -13.91 -5.41 10.23
C LEU A 19 -13.28 -4.02 10.52
N TRP A 20 -13.67 -2.97 9.79
CA TRP A 20 -13.04 -1.66 9.82
C TRP A 20 -12.83 -1.06 11.21
N PRO A 21 -13.80 -1.09 12.15
CA PRO A 21 -13.61 -0.59 13.50
C PRO A 21 -12.52 -1.33 14.30
N GLU A 22 -12.34 -2.64 14.03
CA GLU A 22 -11.38 -3.46 14.74
C GLU A 22 -9.93 -3.24 14.29
N LEU A 23 -9.72 -2.57 13.14
CA LEU A 23 -8.39 -2.26 12.61
C LEU A 23 -7.61 -1.27 13.50
N ASN A 24 -8.24 -0.62 14.48
CA ASN A 24 -7.57 0.13 15.53
C ASN A 24 -6.63 -0.75 16.39
N GLN A 25 -6.80 -2.07 16.36
CA GLN A 25 -5.98 -3.05 17.07
C GLN A 25 -4.67 -3.37 16.32
N VAL A 26 -4.54 -2.95 15.07
CA VAL A 26 -3.30 -3.12 14.30
C VAL A 26 -2.20 -2.25 14.92
N PRO A 27 -1.03 -2.82 15.26
CA PRO A 27 0.05 -2.04 15.86
C PRO A 27 0.47 -0.85 14.99
N VAL A 28 0.66 0.32 15.59
CA VAL A 28 0.91 1.61 14.92
C VAL A 28 2.12 1.63 13.98
N HIS A 29 3.06 0.70 14.12
CA HIS A 29 4.21 0.58 13.22
C HIS A 29 3.88 -0.11 11.88
N PHE A 30 2.70 -0.70 11.76
CA PHE A 30 2.17 -1.15 10.48
C PHE A 30 1.42 -0.01 9.79
N ALA A 31 1.54 0.06 8.49
CA ALA A 31 0.69 0.90 7.66
C ALA A 31 0.03 0.05 6.58
N LEU A 32 -1.22 0.38 6.27
CA LEU A 32 -1.96 -0.22 5.17
C LEU A 32 -1.38 0.26 3.84
N TYR A 33 -1.09 -0.67 2.96
CA TYR A 33 -0.60 -0.48 1.60
C TYR A 33 -1.56 -1.11 0.59
N GLY A 34 -1.11 -1.29 -0.63
CA GLY A 34 -1.83 -2.04 -1.65
C GLY A 34 -3.03 -1.30 -2.25
N GLY A 35 -3.91 -2.10 -2.87
CA GLY A 35 -5.11 -1.59 -3.55
C GLY A 35 -6.12 -0.95 -2.60
N THR A 36 -6.28 -1.52 -1.40
CA THR A 36 -7.24 -1.00 -0.41
C THR A 36 -6.79 0.35 0.15
N ALA A 37 -5.49 0.56 0.39
CA ALA A 37 -4.99 1.87 0.77
C ALA A 37 -5.27 2.93 -0.31
N LEU A 38 -5.07 2.59 -1.59
CA LEU A 38 -5.42 3.48 -2.71
C LEU A 38 -6.91 3.72 -2.81
N ALA A 39 -7.73 2.69 -2.63
CA ALA A 39 -9.19 2.83 -2.63
C ALA A 39 -9.67 3.80 -1.54
N LEU A 40 -9.08 3.74 -0.34
CA LEU A 40 -9.37 4.68 0.75
C LEU A 40 -8.95 6.12 0.42
N HIS A 41 -7.87 6.33 -0.37
CA HIS A 41 -7.45 7.66 -0.82
C HIS A 41 -8.30 8.22 -1.95
N LEU A 42 -8.71 7.38 -2.92
CA LEU A 42 -9.21 7.82 -4.23
C LEU A 42 -10.67 7.44 -4.49
N GLY A 43 -11.18 6.40 -3.84
CA GLY A 43 -12.55 5.92 -4.06
C GLY A 43 -12.81 5.35 -5.46
N HIS A 44 -11.78 4.92 -6.17
CA HIS A 44 -11.83 4.62 -7.59
C HIS A 44 -12.30 3.21 -7.93
N ARG A 45 -12.20 2.28 -7.00
CA ARG A 45 -12.64 0.88 -7.13
C ARG A 45 -12.71 0.17 -5.79
N GLU A 46 -13.41 -0.93 -5.73
CA GLU A 46 -13.33 -1.87 -4.61
C GLU A 46 -11.97 -2.56 -4.54
N SER A 47 -11.55 -2.91 -3.32
CA SER A 47 -10.37 -3.75 -3.05
C SER A 47 -10.64 -4.61 -1.83
N ILE A 48 -10.33 -5.91 -1.94
CA ILE A 48 -10.82 -6.93 -1.01
C ILE A 48 -9.79 -7.43 0.00
N ASP A 49 -8.53 -6.96 -0.08
CA ASP A 49 -7.44 -7.42 0.77
C ASP A 49 -6.95 -6.28 1.66
N PHE A 50 -6.53 -6.59 2.91
CA PHE A 50 -5.79 -5.65 3.74
C PHE A 50 -4.32 -6.07 3.80
N ASP A 51 -3.42 -5.25 3.23
CA ASP A 51 -1.98 -5.50 3.20
C ASP A 51 -1.25 -4.52 4.13
N PHE A 52 -0.76 -5.00 5.27
CA PHE A 52 -0.05 -4.20 6.27
C PHE A 52 1.46 -4.37 6.15
N PHE A 53 2.18 -3.27 5.97
CA PHE A 53 3.63 -3.24 5.88
C PHE A 53 4.26 -2.51 7.06
N SER A 54 5.29 -3.13 7.64
CA SER A 54 6.10 -2.54 8.69
C SER A 54 7.57 -2.47 8.25
N VAL A 55 8.28 -1.42 8.67
CA VAL A 55 9.74 -1.32 8.56
C VAL A 55 10.48 -2.08 9.66
N ARG A 56 9.77 -2.83 10.49
CA ARG A 56 10.32 -3.69 11.55
C ARG A 56 10.15 -5.14 11.15
N ALA A 57 11.02 -5.99 11.70
CA ALA A 57 10.81 -7.43 11.63
C ALA A 57 9.46 -7.79 12.29
N LEU A 58 8.84 -8.82 11.79
CA LEU A 58 7.55 -9.33 12.21
C LEU A 58 7.72 -10.73 12.80
N ASP A 59 7.15 -10.92 13.98
CA ASP A 59 6.89 -12.24 14.56
C ASP A 59 5.41 -12.61 14.33
N PRO A 60 5.10 -13.61 13.48
CA PRO A 60 3.72 -14.01 13.20
C PRO A 60 2.96 -14.54 14.42
N ASP A 61 3.64 -15.26 15.31
CA ASP A 61 3.00 -15.82 16.51
C ASP A 61 2.65 -14.71 17.50
N TYR A 62 3.51 -13.71 17.62
CA TYR A 62 3.18 -12.53 18.41
C TYR A 62 1.90 -11.83 17.91
N LEU A 63 1.76 -11.61 16.59
CA LEU A 63 0.56 -10.98 16.03
C LEU A 63 -0.71 -11.81 16.26
N LEU A 64 -0.64 -13.12 15.99
CA LEU A 64 -1.79 -14.03 16.19
C LEU A 64 -2.27 -14.04 17.64
N ASN A 65 -1.36 -13.90 18.61
CA ASN A 65 -1.68 -13.92 20.02
C ASN A 65 -2.13 -12.56 20.57
N THR A 66 -1.68 -11.46 19.96
CA THR A 66 -1.89 -10.10 20.51
C THR A 66 -3.00 -9.32 19.84
N ILE A 67 -3.29 -9.56 18.53
CA ILE A 67 -4.35 -8.86 17.81
C ILE A 67 -5.66 -9.63 17.97
N PRO A 68 -6.66 -9.06 18.68
CA PRO A 68 -7.90 -9.78 19.02
C PRO A 68 -8.68 -10.27 17.80
N PHE A 69 -8.78 -9.50 16.72
CA PHE A 69 -9.54 -9.90 15.53
C PHE A 69 -8.87 -11.04 14.73
N LEU A 70 -7.61 -11.36 15.01
CA LEU A 70 -6.93 -12.51 14.40
C LEU A 70 -7.23 -13.83 15.12
N ARG A 71 -7.84 -13.79 16.32
CA ARG A 71 -8.20 -15.01 17.06
C ARG A 71 -9.22 -15.83 16.25
N GLY A 72 -8.90 -17.11 16.03
CA GLY A 72 -9.75 -17.99 15.24
C GLY A 72 -9.68 -17.77 13.73
N SER A 73 -8.82 -16.87 13.25
CA SER A 73 -8.59 -16.71 11.81
C SER A 73 -7.95 -17.96 11.21
N ARG A 74 -8.23 -18.20 9.93
CA ARG A 74 -7.57 -19.27 9.17
C ARG A 74 -6.23 -18.76 8.66
N VAL A 75 -5.13 -19.35 9.12
CA VAL A 75 -3.78 -19.05 8.63
C VAL A 75 -3.62 -19.62 7.22
N LEU A 76 -3.28 -18.75 6.25
CA LEU A 76 -2.98 -19.11 4.86
C LEU A 76 -1.49 -19.29 4.66
N GLN A 77 -0.69 -18.38 5.22
CA GLN A 77 0.77 -18.42 5.19
C GLN A 77 1.35 -17.91 6.50
N LYS A 78 2.35 -18.60 7.03
CA LYS A 78 3.13 -18.18 8.18
C LYS A 78 4.61 -18.48 7.91
N ALA A 79 5.41 -17.43 7.81
CA ALA A 79 6.85 -17.50 7.58
C ALA A 79 7.56 -16.33 8.27
N ALA A 80 8.89 -16.34 8.32
CA ALA A 80 9.65 -15.21 8.82
C ALA A 80 9.21 -13.91 8.13
N ASN A 81 8.82 -12.90 8.91
CA ASN A 81 8.35 -11.60 8.42
C ASN A 81 7.07 -11.63 7.54
N THR A 82 6.31 -12.72 7.58
CA THR A 82 5.08 -12.85 6.77
C THR A 82 3.99 -13.58 7.53
N LEU A 83 2.80 -12.99 7.57
CA LEU A 83 1.59 -13.62 8.08
C LEU A 83 0.43 -13.28 7.15
N ASP A 84 -0.14 -14.28 6.49
CA ASP A 84 -1.39 -14.16 5.74
C ASP A 84 -2.47 -14.96 6.44
N VAL A 85 -3.61 -14.33 6.68
CA VAL A 85 -4.77 -14.96 7.31
C VAL A 85 -6.05 -14.63 6.55
N THR A 86 -7.08 -15.44 6.79
CA THR A 86 -8.47 -15.10 6.44
C THR A 86 -9.25 -14.86 7.73
N VAL A 87 -9.82 -13.67 7.83
CA VAL A 87 -10.75 -13.27 8.90
C VAL A 87 -12.18 -13.31 8.36
N ASP A 88 -13.14 -13.80 9.13
CA ASP A 88 -14.55 -13.79 8.75
C ASP A 88 -15.32 -12.69 9.49
N ARG A 89 -16.03 -11.86 8.74
CA ARG A 89 -16.97 -10.85 9.25
C ARG A 89 -18.23 -10.80 8.36
N GLY A 90 -18.88 -11.96 8.23
CA GLY A 90 -19.97 -12.13 7.27
C GLY A 90 -19.49 -12.34 5.83
N GLY A 91 -18.22 -12.69 5.69
CA GLY A 91 -17.50 -12.99 4.46
C GLY A 91 -16.00 -13.05 4.70
N ALA A 92 -15.29 -13.78 3.86
CA ALA A 92 -13.85 -14.01 3.97
C ALA A 92 -13.07 -12.74 3.59
N ILE A 93 -12.22 -12.27 4.48
CA ILE A 93 -11.34 -11.11 4.28
C ILE A 93 -9.90 -11.60 4.39
N LYS A 94 -9.11 -11.42 3.33
CA LYS A 94 -7.68 -11.67 3.42
C LYS A 94 -7.00 -10.49 4.10
N VAL A 95 -6.20 -10.81 5.13
CA VAL A 95 -5.37 -9.85 5.87
C VAL A 95 -3.94 -10.35 5.86
N SER A 96 -3.04 -9.51 5.35
CA SER A 96 -1.62 -9.82 5.20
C SER A 96 -0.78 -8.85 6.01
N PHE A 97 0.23 -9.38 6.71
CA PHE A 97 1.22 -8.59 7.44
C PHE A 97 2.62 -8.93 6.92
N PHE A 98 3.40 -7.89 6.61
CA PHE A 98 4.76 -8.00 6.10
C PHE A 98 5.72 -7.16 6.93
N GLY A 99 6.75 -7.81 7.48
CA GLY A 99 7.91 -7.16 8.09
C GLY A 99 8.98 -6.93 7.02
N LEU A 100 9.22 -5.68 6.64
CA LEU A 100 10.14 -5.28 5.58
C LEU A 100 11.15 -4.26 6.12
N PRO A 101 12.20 -4.70 6.86
CA PRO A 101 13.18 -3.78 7.47
C PRO A 101 13.92 -2.88 6.46
N SER A 102 14.00 -3.30 5.21
CA SER A 102 14.61 -2.52 4.12
C SER A 102 13.64 -1.57 3.39
N LEU A 103 12.34 -1.60 3.74
CA LEU A 103 11.35 -0.73 3.11
C LEU A 103 11.66 0.73 3.44
N LYS A 104 11.89 1.53 2.40
CA LYS A 104 12.00 2.97 2.52
C LYS A 104 10.62 3.60 2.32
N ARG A 105 10.32 4.64 3.09
CA ARG A 105 9.10 5.44 2.94
C ARG A 105 9.47 6.85 2.54
N ILE A 106 8.66 7.46 1.70
CA ILE A 106 8.87 8.84 1.25
C ILE A 106 8.25 9.81 2.23
N LEU A 107 7.02 9.52 2.63
CA LEU A 107 6.27 10.33 3.58
C LEU A 107 5.78 9.50 4.76
N GLN A 108 5.42 10.18 5.84
CA GLN A 108 4.75 9.56 6.97
C GLN A 108 3.41 8.98 6.52
N PRO A 109 3.02 7.80 6.99
CA PRO A 109 1.65 7.33 6.88
C PRO A 109 0.69 8.35 7.50
N VAL A 110 -0.54 8.38 6.99
CA VAL A 110 -1.61 9.20 7.53
C VAL A 110 -2.53 8.37 8.39
N ALA A 111 -2.92 8.89 9.55
CA ALA A 111 -3.85 8.20 10.44
C ALA A 111 -5.30 8.44 10.01
N CYS A 112 -6.09 7.38 9.97
CA CYS A 112 -7.54 7.50 9.83
C CYS A 112 -8.14 8.15 11.09
N PRO A 113 -9.03 9.14 10.96
CA PRO A 113 -9.55 9.88 12.11
C PRO A 113 -10.44 9.04 13.02
N ASP A 114 -11.11 8.03 12.49
CA ASP A 114 -12.11 7.20 13.16
C ASP A 114 -11.49 6.02 13.95
N ASN A 115 -10.46 5.36 13.41
CA ASN A 115 -9.87 4.17 14.02
C ASN A 115 -8.34 4.25 14.20
N GLN A 116 -7.71 5.38 13.88
CA GLN A 116 -6.27 5.62 14.00
C GLN A 116 -5.39 4.68 13.15
N LEU A 117 -5.99 3.92 12.23
CA LEU A 117 -5.25 3.08 11.30
C LEU A 117 -4.27 3.92 10.49
N GLN A 118 -3.01 3.47 10.43
CA GLN A 118 -2.01 4.11 9.59
C GLN A 118 -2.19 3.66 8.14
N VAL A 119 -2.33 4.61 7.21
CA VAL A 119 -2.43 4.35 5.76
C VAL A 119 -1.22 4.98 5.08
N ALA A 120 -0.59 4.25 4.18
CA ALA A 120 0.55 4.76 3.42
C ALA A 120 0.19 6.03 2.65
N SER A 121 1.15 6.94 2.50
CA SER A 121 0.93 8.17 1.74
C SER A 121 0.60 7.88 0.28
N LEU A 122 -0.15 8.76 -0.38
CA LEU A 122 -0.47 8.59 -1.79
C LEU A 122 0.80 8.52 -2.66
N LEU A 123 1.86 9.26 -2.29
CA LEU A 123 3.13 9.23 -3.01
C LEU A 123 3.85 7.90 -2.85
N ASP A 124 3.87 7.32 -1.64
CA ASP A 124 4.43 5.97 -1.41
C ASP A 124 3.65 4.92 -2.20
N LEU A 125 2.32 4.99 -2.19
CA LEU A 125 1.47 4.09 -2.95
C LEU A 125 1.71 4.22 -4.46
N ALA A 126 1.87 5.44 -4.98
CA ALA A 126 2.19 5.69 -6.38
C ALA A 126 3.54 5.05 -6.77
N GLY A 127 4.57 5.25 -5.93
CA GLY A 127 5.89 4.63 -6.14
C GLY A 127 5.84 3.10 -6.13
N THR A 128 5.02 2.50 -5.24
CA THR A 128 4.83 1.04 -5.23
C THR A 128 4.07 0.56 -6.47
N LYS A 129 3.05 1.28 -6.95
CA LYS A 129 2.27 0.88 -8.13
C LYS A 129 3.08 0.91 -9.43
N VAL A 130 3.90 1.93 -9.65
CA VAL A 130 4.79 1.95 -10.82
C VAL A 130 5.88 0.88 -10.77
N SER A 131 6.20 0.33 -9.59
CA SER A 131 7.07 -0.83 -9.45
C SER A 131 6.35 -2.14 -9.73
N VAL A 132 5.09 -2.28 -9.31
CA VAL A 132 4.30 -3.50 -9.50
C VAL A 132 4.03 -3.78 -10.97
N VAL A 133 3.73 -2.76 -11.79
CA VAL A 133 3.49 -2.93 -13.24
C VAL A 133 4.71 -3.45 -14.01
N GLN A 134 5.92 -3.36 -13.43
CA GLN A 134 7.11 -4.00 -14.02
C GLN A 134 7.09 -5.54 -13.92
N LYS A 135 6.31 -6.08 -12.99
CA LYS A 135 6.34 -7.50 -12.59
C LYS A 135 5.13 -8.28 -13.09
N ARG A 136 4.01 -7.60 -13.32
CA ARG A 136 2.75 -8.23 -13.72
C ARG A 136 1.86 -7.27 -14.48
N SER A 137 1.10 -7.83 -15.43
CA SER A 137 0.16 -7.09 -16.29
C SER A 137 -1.27 -7.37 -15.82
N GLU A 138 -1.65 -6.81 -14.65
CA GLU A 138 -2.98 -6.97 -14.08
C GLU A 138 -3.80 -5.68 -14.21
N LEU A 139 -5.03 -5.80 -14.70
CA LEU A 139 -5.97 -4.69 -14.91
C LEU A 139 -6.07 -3.75 -13.70
N LYS A 140 -6.17 -4.33 -12.48
CA LYS A 140 -6.30 -3.56 -11.25
C LYS A 140 -5.12 -2.61 -10.99
N ASP A 141 -3.89 -3.00 -11.38
CA ASP A 141 -2.71 -2.17 -11.16
C ASP A 141 -2.67 -0.98 -12.13
N TYR A 142 -3.16 -1.17 -13.37
CA TYR A 142 -3.29 -0.09 -14.34
C TYR A 142 -4.46 0.85 -14.01
N LEU A 143 -5.58 0.33 -13.50
CA LEU A 143 -6.66 1.16 -12.95
C LEU A 143 -6.17 2.03 -11.79
N ASP A 144 -5.35 1.45 -10.91
CA ASP A 144 -4.75 2.17 -9.79
C ASP A 144 -3.82 3.31 -10.27
N VAL A 145 -2.96 3.04 -11.28
CA VAL A 145 -2.10 4.08 -11.87
C VAL A 145 -2.94 5.16 -12.55
N ALA A 146 -3.95 4.78 -13.34
CA ALA A 146 -4.85 5.74 -13.99
C ALA A 146 -5.57 6.63 -12.96
N ALA A 147 -6.05 6.04 -11.86
CA ALA A 147 -6.72 6.79 -10.78
C ALA A 147 -5.78 7.78 -10.07
N ILE A 148 -4.53 7.38 -9.80
CA ILE A 148 -3.50 8.27 -9.25
C ILE A 148 -3.26 9.46 -10.18
N LEU A 149 -3.15 9.22 -11.49
CA LEU A 149 -2.92 10.26 -12.49
C LEU A 149 -4.15 11.17 -12.66
N ALA A 150 -5.36 10.61 -12.62
CA ALA A 150 -6.62 11.36 -12.71
C ALA A 150 -6.85 12.27 -11.50
N ASP A 151 -6.42 11.86 -10.31
CA ASP A 151 -6.49 12.67 -9.08
C ASP A 151 -5.65 13.97 -9.18
N GLY A 152 -4.56 13.94 -9.96
CA GLY A 152 -3.74 15.11 -10.28
C GLY A 152 -2.75 15.54 -9.19
N ARG A 153 -2.84 15.04 -7.96
CA ARG A 153 -1.87 15.35 -6.88
C ARG A 153 -0.50 14.75 -7.15
N ILE A 154 -0.44 13.60 -7.83
CA ILE A 154 0.80 12.87 -8.15
C ILE A 154 0.90 12.72 -9.66
N THR A 155 1.98 13.23 -10.25
CA THR A 155 2.30 13.03 -11.67
C THR A 155 3.09 11.74 -11.88
N LEU A 156 3.12 11.21 -13.11
CA LEU A 156 3.91 10.03 -13.42
C LEU A 156 5.42 10.21 -13.12
N PRO A 157 6.06 11.35 -13.45
CA PRO A 157 7.45 11.60 -13.03
C PRO A 157 7.64 11.53 -11.51
N MET A 158 6.70 12.06 -10.70
CA MET A 158 6.76 11.95 -9.24
C MET A 158 6.64 10.50 -8.77
N ALA A 159 5.71 9.73 -9.34
CA ALA A 159 5.55 8.30 -9.03
C ALA A 159 6.81 7.49 -9.35
N LEU A 160 7.45 7.74 -10.52
CA LEU A 160 8.69 7.10 -10.92
C LEU A 160 9.84 7.44 -9.97
N SER A 161 9.97 8.70 -9.58
CA SER A 161 10.97 9.13 -8.59
C SER A 161 10.75 8.50 -7.22
N ALA A 162 9.48 8.39 -6.80
CA ALA A 162 9.11 7.69 -5.57
C ALA A 162 9.51 6.21 -5.65
N GLY A 163 9.26 5.54 -6.78
CA GLY A 163 9.71 4.17 -7.02
C GLY A 163 11.23 4.01 -6.89
N GLN A 164 12.00 4.94 -7.46
CA GLN A 164 13.47 4.95 -7.32
C GLN A 164 13.91 5.15 -5.86
N ALA A 165 13.28 6.07 -5.14
CA ALA A 165 13.62 6.34 -3.75
C ALA A 165 13.28 5.15 -2.82
N ILE A 166 12.16 4.44 -3.07
CA ILE A 166 11.72 3.28 -2.28
C ILE A 166 12.60 2.06 -2.55
N TYR A 167 12.83 1.72 -3.82
CA TYR A 167 13.44 0.46 -4.24
C TYR A 167 14.91 0.57 -4.67
N GLY A 168 15.44 1.79 -4.81
CA GLY A 168 16.83 2.03 -5.21
C GLY A 168 17.18 1.37 -6.55
N SER A 169 18.31 0.64 -6.58
CA SER A 169 18.80 -0.02 -7.80
C SER A 169 17.90 -1.17 -8.32
N GLN A 170 16.94 -1.62 -7.52
CA GLN A 170 15.98 -2.66 -7.94
C GLN A 170 14.83 -2.10 -8.81
N PHE A 171 14.75 -0.79 -8.95
CA PHE A 171 13.72 -0.12 -9.73
C PHE A 171 14.34 0.60 -10.95
N ASN A 172 13.80 0.32 -12.13
CA ASN A 172 14.18 1.00 -13.34
C ASN A 172 12.95 1.71 -13.93
N PRO A 173 12.90 3.06 -13.93
CA PRO A 173 11.75 3.81 -14.44
C PRO A 173 11.44 3.54 -15.91
N LEU A 174 12.44 3.22 -16.73
CA LEU A 174 12.23 2.88 -18.14
C LEU A 174 11.37 1.60 -18.30
N ILE A 175 11.54 0.62 -17.38
CA ILE A 175 10.74 -0.62 -17.40
C ILE A 175 9.28 -0.29 -17.09
N SER A 176 9.01 0.58 -16.10
CA SER A 176 7.65 1.05 -15.83
C SER A 176 7.01 1.74 -17.03
N LEU A 177 7.76 2.63 -17.70
CA LEU A 177 7.25 3.32 -18.90
C LEU A 177 6.94 2.33 -20.03
N LYS A 178 7.80 1.33 -20.26
CA LYS A 178 7.53 0.27 -21.25
C LYS A 178 6.27 -0.52 -20.89
N ALA A 179 6.13 -0.95 -19.63
CA ALA A 179 4.94 -1.66 -19.16
C ALA A 179 3.67 -0.81 -19.37
N LEU A 180 3.70 0.46 -18.94
CA LEU A 180 2.58 1.39 -19.09
C LEU A 180 2.28 1.83 -20.53
N SER A 181 3.10 1.42 -21.50
CA SER A 181 2.89 1.64 -22.95
C SER A 181 2.37 0.41 -23.68
N TYR A 182 2.26 -0.75 -22.99
CA TYR A 182 1.87 -2.01 -23.60
C TYR A 182 0.65 -2.59 -22.91
N PHE A 183 -0.41 -2.89 -23.69
CA PHE A 183 -1.73 -3.25 -23.15
C PHE A 183 -2.27 -4.58 -23.70
N ASP A 184 -1.43 -5.37 -24.38
CA ASP A 184 -1.89 -6.63 -25.00
C ASP A 184 -1.66 -7.86 -24.10
N ASP A 185 -1.05 -7.67 -22.91
CA ASP A 185 -0.80 -8.73 -21.95
C ASP A 185 -1.91 -8.87 -20.90
N GLY A 186 -2.04 -10.08 -20.37
CA GLY A 186 -2.91 -10.40 -19.25
C GLY A 186 -4.37 -10.05 -19.55
N ASN A 187 -5.00 -9.31 -18.62
CA ASN A 187 -6.38 -8.85 -18.77
C ASN A 187 -6.49 -7.34 -19.09
N LEU A 188 -5.40 -6.73 -19.61
CA LEU A 188 -5.32 -5.29 -19.89
C LEU A 188 -6.20 -4.84 -21.05
N GLN A 189 -6.65 -5.75 -21.89
CA GLN A 189 -7.63 -5.45 -22.96
C GLN A 189 -8.97 -4.92 -22.39
N ALA A 190 -9.27 -5.26 -21.12
CA ALA A 190 -10.44 -4.75 -20.40
C ALA A 190 -10.22 -3.34 -19.79
N LEU A 191 -9.03 -2.76 -19.94
CA LEU A 191 -8.76 -1.40 -19.44
C LEU A 191 -9.60 -0.38 -20.20
N PRO A 192 -10.41 0.46 -19.52
CA PRO A 192 -11.20 1.50 -20.15
C PRO A 192 -10.34 2.42 -21.02
N ALA A 193 -10.85 2.78 -22.21
CA ALA A 193 -10.12 3.62 -23.16
C ALA A 193 -9.63 4.93 -22.52
N GLN A 194 -10.48 5.59 -21.74
CA GLN A 194 -10.12 6.82 -21.04
C GLN A 194 -8.92 6.62 -20.10
N SER A 195 -8.86 5.51 -19.35
CA SER A 195 -7.75 5.18 -18.47
C SER A 195 -6.47 4.89 -19.25
N ARG A 196 -6.60 4.20 -20.39
CA ARG A 196 -5.49 3.94 -21.30
C ARG A 196 -4.91 5.23 -21.88
N ASP A 197 -5.76 6.10 -22.39
CA ASP A 197 -5.37 7.39 -22.99
C ASP A 197 -4.64 8.26 -21.97
N LEU A 198 -5.18 8.33 -20.75
CA LEU A 198 -4.56 9.08 -19.64
C LEU A 198 -3.14 8.56 -19.32
N ILE A 199 -2.98 7.23 -19.24
CA ILE A 199 -1.67 6.61 -18.99
C ILE A 199 -0.71 6.91 -20.16
N VAL A 200 -1.14 6.72 -21.40
CA VAL A 200 -0.32 6.96 -22.60
C VAL A 200 0.13 8.42 -22.68
N ASP A 201 -0.77 9.35 -22.41
CA ASP A 201 -0.46 10.77 -22.41
C ASP A 201 0.52 11.14 -21.27
N ALA A 202 0.37 10.52 -20.10
CA ALA A 202 1.31 10.72 -19.02
C ALA A 202 2.71 10.18 -19.36
N VAL A 203 2.79 8.99 -19.97
CA VAL A 203 4.06 8.37 -20.41
C VAL A 203 4.77 9.25 -21.44
N ARG A 204 4.06 9.78 -22.43
CA ARG A 204 4.64 10.65 -23.48
C ARG A 204 5.29 11.91 -22.95
N ARG A 205 4.83 12.41 -21.78
CA ARG A 205 5.33 13.64 -21.14
C ARG A 205 6.51 13.41 -20.23
N VAL A 206 6.92 12.15 -19.99
CA VAL A 206 8.04 11.86 -19.09
C VAL A 206 9.38 12.14 -19.77
N ASP A 207 10.18 13.00 -19.14
CA ASP A 207 11.61 13.13 -19.41
C ASP A 207 12.39 12.44 -18.29
N LEU A 208 13.01 11.30 -18.59
CA LEU A 208 13.78 10.52 -17.62
C LEU A 208 15.02 11.24 -17.11
N GLN A 209 15.53 12.24 -17.84
CA GLN A 209 16.68 13.04 -17.40
C GLN A 209 16.27 14.16 -16.42
N ARG A 210 14.97 14.44 -16.31
CA ARG A 210 14.40 15.53 -15.49
C ARG A 210 13.37 15.03 -14.48
N LEU A 211 13.58 13.83 -13.96
CA LEU A 211 12.72 13.35 -12.89
C LEU A 211 12.90 14.20 -11.63
N PRO A 212 11.81 14.53 -10.91
CA PRO A 212 11.88 15.32 -9.69
C PRO A 212 12.68 14.58 -8.61
N SER A 213 13.44 15.31 -7.79
CA SER A 213 14.15 14.70 -6.65
C SER A 213 13.16 14.36 -5.56
N VAL A 214 13.11 13.08 -5.18
CA VAL A 214 12.33 12.57 -4.06
C VAL A 214 13.26 11.79 -3.13
N LEU A 215 13.29 12.19 -1.87
CA LEU A 215 14.13 11.55 -0.86
C LEU A 215 13.26 10.77 0.15
N PRO A 216 13.71 9.59 0.61
CA PRO A 216 13.04 8.88 1.67
C PRO A 216 13.03 9.69 2.97
N ALA A 217 11.89 9.69 3.66
CA ALA A 217 11.81 10.24 5.01
C ALA A 217 12.47 9.26 6.01
N ASN A 218 13.21 9.80 6.98
CA ASN A 218 13.63 9.05 8.15
C ASN A 218 12.40 8.90 9.06
N TRP A 219 11.60 7.87 8.83
CA TRP A 219 10.41 7.63 9.62
C TRP A 219 10.76 6.98 10.95
N THR A 220 10.48 7.67 12.04
CA THR A 220 10.42 7.12 13.39
C THR A 220 8.97 7.10 13.86
N PRO A 221 8.41 5.94 14.30
CA PRO A 221 7.05 5.91 14.84
C PRO A 221 6.94 6.86 16.03
N GLN A 222 5.99 7.79 16.00
CA GLN A 222 5.67 8.55 17.18
C GLN A 222 5.11 7.60 18.24
N ARG A 223 5.71 7.62 19.44
CA ARG A 223 5.25 6.85 20.60
C ARG A 223 3.97 7.50 21.12
N ASN A 224 2.82 6.96 20.79
CA ASN A 224 1.69 7.03 21.69
C ASN A 224 1.92 5.95 22.76
N GLY A 225 2.00 6.37 24.04
CA GLY A 225 2.51 5.59 25.16
C GLY A 225 1.77 4.26 25.38
N GLY A 226 2.39 3.18 24.93
CA GLY A 226 2.05 1.80 25.20
C GLY A 226 3.31 0.98 24.91
N GLY A 227 4.09 0.70 25.95
CA GLY A 227 5.45 0.20 25.80
C GLY A 227 5.52 -1.23 25.30
N TYR A 228 6.14 -1.44 24.15
CA TYR A 228 6.83 -2.68 23.84
C TYR A 228 8.32 -2.48 24.17
N ARG A 229 8.79 -3.14 25.21
CA ARG A 229 10.22 -3.39 25.44
C ARG A 229 10.52 -4.79 24.91
N PRO A 230 11.43 -4.95 23.92
CA PRO A 230 11.96 -6.27 23.64
C PRO A 230 12.69 -6.74 24.90
N GLY A 231 12.29 -7.90 25.44
CA GLY A 231 12.96 -8.52 26.56
C GLY A 231 14.42 -8.76 26.22
N GLY A 232 15.30 -8.13 26.97
CA GLY A 232 16.72 -8.47 26.95
C GLY A 232 16.88 -9.89 27.46
N MET A 233 17.43 -10.79 26.65
CA MET A 233 18.05 -12.00 27.15
C MET A 233 19.30 -11.56 27.93
N GLY A 234 19.21 -11.59 29.25
CA GLY A 234 20.36 -11.63 30.14
C GLY A 234 20.99 -13.00 30.10
N ILE A 235 22.28 -13.02 30.10
CA ILE A 235 23.27 -14.08 30.16
C ILE A 235 22.85 -15.18 31.16
#